data_201add6f29731d9f64aa39e792f05949
#
_entry.id   201add6f29731d9f64aa39e792f05949
#
_cell.length_a   1.000
_cell.length_b   1.000
_cell.length_c   1.000
_cell.angle_alpha   90.00
_cell.angle_beta   90.00
_cell.angle_gamma   90.00
#
_symmetry.space_group_name_H-M   'P 1'
#
loop_
_entity.id
_entity.type
_entity.pdbx_description
1 polymer ?
#
loop_
_entity_poly.entity_id
_entity_poly.type
_entity_poly.pdbx_seq_one_letter_code
_entity_poly.pdbx_strand_id
1 'polypeptide(L)'
;TPMFAFLRNVLALIGLAAVIGGGYMYASHGGAINMFKDFDPKAADTYKEMVDKLMATGNPAEATVWKAQVKEGLTFEEVDQSIKSVANEMNIKGVGELPLGDQVSAMQGKPWRKLNIYLYCNPLTAAKMIDYSDAFSAYLPCRISLLEDKTGRLWLYTLNMDMMIHGG
;
A
#
# COMPACT_ATOMS: atom_id res chain seq x y z
N THR A 1 -13.91 -54.93 -7.91
CA THR A 1 -15.32 -54.43 -7.91
C THR A 1 -15.42 -53.28 -8.88
N PRO A 2 -16.57 -53.09 -9.62
CA PRO A 2 -16.72 -52.04 -10.64
C PRO A 2 -16.54 -50.62 -10.05
N MET A 3 -16.85 -50.44 -8.78
CA MET A 3 -16.66 -49.18 -8.05
C MET A 3 -15.18 -48.75 -7.96
N PHE A 4 -14.27 -49.70 -7.73
CA PHE A 4 -12.83 -49.41 -7.65
C PHE A 4 -12.24 -49.00 -9.02
N ALA A 5 -12.71 -49.61 -10.10
CA ALA A 5 -12.32 -49.24 -11.44
C ALA A 5 -12.82 -47.85 -11.83
N PHE A 6 -14.05 -47.52 -11.44
CA PHE A 6 -14.62 -46.19 -11.62
C PHE A 6 -13.82 -45.11 -10.87
N LEU A 7 -13.55 -45.32 -9.58
CA LEU A 7 -12.78 -44.37 -8.76
C LEU A 7 -11.37 -44.14 -9.33
N ARG A 8 -10.69 -45.24 -9.72
CA ARG A 8 -9.37 -45.15 -10.36
C ARG A 8 -9.39 -44.32 -11.63
N ASN A 9 -10.40 -44.52 -12.49
CA ASN A 9 -10.52 -43.78 -13.76
C ASN A 9 -10.82 -42.30 -13.52
N VAL A 10 -11.66 -41.97 -12.55
CA VAL A 10 -11.92 -40.55 -12.15
C VAL A 10 -10.63 -39.89 -11.64
N LEU A 11 -9.88 -40.55 -10.77
CA LEU A 11 -8.60 -40.03 -10.26
C LEU A 11 -7.57 -39.86 -11.41
N ALA A 12 -7.53 -40.80 -12.36
CA ALA A 12 -6.63 -40.70 -13.52
C ALA A 12 -7.00 -39.50 -14.42
N LEU A 13 -8.30 -39.24 -14.64
CA LEU A 13 -8.76 -38.08 -15.39
C LEU A 13 -8.42 -36.74 -14.68
N ILE A 14 -8.61 -36.67 -13.37
CA ILE A 14 -8.24 -35.51 -12.56
C ILE A 14 -6.71 -35.29 -12.64
N GLY A 15 -5.92 -36.37 -12.50
CA GLY A 15 -4.45 -36.30 -12.61
C GLY A 15 -3.99 -35.83 -13.99
N LEU A 16 -4.62 -36.35 -15.04
CA LEU A 16 -4.33 -35.91 -16.41
C LEU A 16 -4.67 -34.44 -16.64
N ALA A 17 -5.85 -34.01 -16.19
CA ALA A 17 -6.25 -32.60 -16.27
C ALA A 17 -5.27 -31.68 -15.49
N ALA A 18 -4.83 -32.09 -14.31
CA ALA A 18 -3.85 -31.35 -13.52
C ALA A 18 -2.47 -31.25 -14.21
N VAL A 19 -2.01 -32.35 -14.86
CA VAL A 19 -0.74 -32.35 -15.60
C VAL A 19 -0.85 -31.47 -16.87
N ILE A 20 -1.93 -31.57 -17.61
CA ILE A 20 -2.16 -30.73 -18.82
C ILE A 20 -2.30 -29.26 -18.41
N GLY A 21 -3.10 -28.96 -17.39
CA GLY A 21 -3.29 -27.59 -16.87
C GLY A 21 -2.00 -27.00 -16.30
N GLY A 22 -1.27 -27.77 -15.53
CA GLY A 22 0.04 -27.37 -14.99
C GLY A 22 1.09 -27.17 -16.09
N GLY A 23 1.15 -28.05 -17.07
CA GLY A 23 2.02 -27.92 -18.25
C GLY A 23 1.69 -26.71 -19.09
N TYR A 24 0.42 -26.44 -19.32
CA TYR A 24 -0.03 -25.23 -20.02
C TYR A 24 0.31 -23.95 -19.26
N MET A 25 0.06 -23.92 -17.94
CA MET A 25 0.46 -22.78 -17.09
C MET A 25 1.97 -22.56 -17.11
N TYR A 26 2.76 -23.63 -17.01
CA TYR A 26 4.21 -23.54 -17.08
C TYR A 26 4.68 -23.02 -18.46
N ALA A 27 4.13 -23.52 -19.55
CA ALA A 27 4.50 -23.09 -20.89
C ALA A 27 4.07 -21.64 -21.19
N SER A 28 2.90 -21.21 -20.70
CA SER A 28 2.41 -19.87 -20.94
C SER A 28 2.95 -18.82 -19.95
N HIS A 29 3.30 -19.20 -18.72
CA HIS A 29 3.73 -18.31 -17.65
C HIS A 29 5.11 -18.64 -17.06
N GLY A 30 5.85 -19.58 -17.64
CA GLY A 30 7.18 -19.98 -17.16
C GLY A 30 8.20 -18.84 -17.14
N GLY A 31 8.05 -17.86 -18.03
CA GLY A 31 8.80 -16.60 -17.99
C GLY A 31 8.51 -15.78 -16.75
N ALA A 32 7.24 -15.70 -16.34
CA ALA A 32 6.84 -14.98 -15.12
C ALA A 32 7.40 -15.66 -13.85
N ILE A 33 7.42 -17.00 -13.80
CA ILE A 33 8.00 -17.75 -12.66
C ILE A 33 9.50 -17.47 -12.52
N ASN A 34 10.23 -17.35 -13.63
CA ASN A 34 11.64 -17.01 -13.58
C ASN A 34 11.88 -15.55 -13.17
N MET A 35 10.98 -14.64 -13.53
CA MET A 35 11.05 -13.22 -13.15
C MET A 35 10.97 -13.04 -11.61
N PHE A 36 10.22 -13.89 -10.92
CA PHE A 36 10.15 -13.85 -9.45
C PHE A 36 11.46 -14.20 -8.74
N LYS A 37 12.42 -14.83 -9.43
CA LYS A 37 13.73 -15.14 -8.84
C LYS A 37 14.62 -13.91 -8.66
N ASP A 38 14.36 -12.87 -9.44
CA ASP A 38 15.11 -11.62 -9.42
C ASP A 38 14.45 -10.55 -8.52
N PHE A 39 13.29 -10.88 -7.93
CA PHE A 39 12.60 -9.97 -7.00
C PHE A 39 13.30 -9.90 -5.65
N ASP A 40 13.10 -8.79 -4.96
CA ASP A 40 13.52 -8.64 -3.55
C ASP A 40 13.01 -9.85 -2.71
N PRO A 41 13.84 -10.43 -1.84
CA PRO A 41 13.43 -11.56 -0.99
C PRO A 41 12.17 -11.31 -0.15
N LYS A 42 11.85 -10.04 0.14
CA LYS A 42 10.64 -9.63 0.88
C LYS A 42 9.42 -9.40 -0.01
N ALA A 43 9.56 -9.46 -1.34
CA ALA A 43 8.46 -9.19 -2.26
C ALA A 43 7.24 -10.07 -1.96
N ALA A 44 7.45 -11.38 -1.77
CA ALA A 44 6.38 -12.32 -1.48
C ALA A 44 5.62 -11.98 -0.19
N ASP A 45 6.33 -11.59 0.88
CA ASP A 45 5.73 -11.21 2.16
C ASP A 45 4.98 -9.89 2.02
N THR A 46 5.52 -8.93 1.29
CA THR A 46 4.88 -7.63 1.01
C THR A 46 3.55 -7.79 0.29
N TYR A 47 3.52 -8.60 -0.78
CA TYR A 47 2.28 -8.88 -1.51
C TYR A 47 1.29 -9.70 -0.68
N LYS A 48 1.79 -10.67 0.10
CA LYS A 48 0.94 -11.46 1.00
C LYS A 48 0.27 -10.56 2.04
N GLU A 49 1.01 -9.68 2.70
CA GLU A 49 0.45 -8.74 3.68
C GLU A 49 -0.63 -7.85 3.05
N MET A 50 -0.39 -7.33 1.85
CA MET A 50 -1.38 -6.53 1.11
C MET A 50 -2.66 -7.32 0.84
N VAL A 51 -2.53 -8.57 0.37
CA VAL A 51 -3.69 -9.45 0.09
C VAL A 51 -4.43 -9.79 1.39
N ASP A 52 -3.73 -10.13 2.45
CA ASP A 52 -4.32 -10.46 3.75
C ASP A 52 -5.14 -9.27 4.30
N LYS A 53 -4.60 -8.05 4.22
CA LYS A 53 -5.33 -6.81 4.60
C LYS A 53 -6.54 -6.57 3.70
N LEU A 54 -6.40 -6.78 2.40
CA LEU A 54 -7.52 -6.64 1.46
C LEU A 54 -8.64 -7.63 1.76
N MET A 55 -8.30 -8.88 2.03
CA MET A 55 -9.28 -9.92 2.39
C MET A 55 -9.94 -9.65 3.74
N ALA A 56 -9.20 -9.13 4.70
CA ALA A 56 -9.72 -8.82 6.04
C ALA A 56 -10.65 -7.59 6.05
N THR A 57 -10.39 -6.59 5.21
CA THR A 57 -11.09 -5.30 5.27
C THR A 57 -12.05 -5.05 4.10
N GLY A 58 -11.86 -5.76 2.97
CA GLY A 58 -12.57 -5.49 1.72
C GLY A 58 -12.26 -4.10 1.13
N ASN A 59 -11.21 -3.42 1.63
CA ASN A 59 -10.89 -2.05 1.26
C ASN A 59 -9.45 -1.92 0.75
N PRO A 60 -9.24 -1.62 -0.53
CA PRO A 60 -7.90 -1.50 -1.11
C PRO A 60 -7.08 -0.35 -0.49
N ALA A 61 -7.71 0.71 0.00
CA ALA A 61 -7.00 1.78 0.68
C ALA A 61 -6.36 1.28 2.00
N GLU A 62 -7.06 0.46 2.79
CA GLU A 62 -6.51 -0.15 4.01
C GLU A 62 -5.35 -1.11 3.71
N ALA A 63 -5.36 -1.75 2.54
CA ALA A 63 -4.33 -2.69 2.12
C ALA A 63 -3.02 -2.00 1.67
N THR A 64 -3.09 -0.74 1.25
CA THR A 64 -1.98 -0.03 0.60
C THR A 64 -1.44 1.16 1.39
N VAL A 65 -1.91 1.35 2.62
CA VAL A 65 -1.44 2.44 3.50
C VAL A 65 -0.91 1.92 4.82
N TRP A 66 0.02 2.67 5.39
CA TRP A 66 0.32 2.59 6.82
C TRP A 66 -0.56 3.58 7.56
N LYS A 67 -1.06 3.15 8.71
CA LYS A 67 -1.82 4.01 9.62
C LYS A 67 -1.32 3.89 11.05
N ALA A 68 -1.33 5.01 11.77
CA ALA A 68 -1.00 5.06 13.18
C ALA A 68 -2.01 5.95 13.90
N GLN A 69 -2.55 5.46 15.01
CA GLN A 69 -3.38 6.27 15.88
C GLN A 69 -2.48 7.23 16.67
N VAL A 70 -2.87 8.49 16.70
CA VAL A 70 -2.21 9.49 17.53
C VAL A 70 -2.52 9.20 19.01
N LYS A 71 -1.54 9.42 19.88
CA LYS A 71 -1.70 9.23 21.33
C LYS A 71 -2.83 10.12 21.85
N GLU A 72 -3.67 9.56 22.71
CA GLU A 72 -4.76 10.31 23.34
C GLU A 72 -4.24 11.52 24.13
N GLY A 73 -5.00 12.58 24.12
CA GLY A 73 -4.69 13.83 24.80
C GLY A 73 -3.86 14.84 23.98
N LEU A 74 -3.39 14.45 22.78
CA LEU A 74 -2.76 15.41 21.87
C LEU A 74 -3.80 16.10 20.98
N THR A 75 -3.64 17.40 20.80
CA THR A 75 -4.45 18.18 19.89
C THR A 75 -3.98 18.04 18.44
N PHE A 76 -4.84 18.39 17.50
CA PHE A 76 -4.50 18.41 16.08
C PHE A 76 -3.31 19.34 15.80
N GLU A 77 -3.27 20.48 16.43
CA GLU A 77 -2.24 21.51 16.30
C GLU A 77 -0.89 21.06 16.85
N GLU A 78 -0.86 20.32 17.96
CA GLU A 78 0.38 19.74 18.52
C GLU A 78 0.96 18.67 17.60
N VAL A 79 0.09 17.84 17.00
CA VAL A 79 0.53 16.81 16.05
C VAL A 79 1.01 17.45 14.74
N ASP A 80 0.32 18.47 14.24
CA ASP A 80 0.74 19.25 13.08
C ASP A 80 2.17 19.79 13.26
N GLN A 81 2.41 20.45 14.39
CA GLN A 81 3.74 20.97 14.70
C GLN A 81 4.80 19.87 14.84
N SER A 82 4.43 18.75 15.45
CA SER A 82 5.33 17.60 15.60
C SER A 82 5.75 17.02 14.26
N ILE A 83 4.81 16.86 13.31
CA ILE A 83 5.12 16.40 11.94
C ILE A 83 6.13 17.33 11.27
N LYS A 84 5.92 18.64 11.37
CA LYS A 84 6.79 19.66 10.77
C LYS A 84 8.18 19.68 11.43
N SER A 85 8.24 19.54 12.74
CA SER A 85 9.51 19.48 13.49
C SER A 85 10.34 18.25 13.11
N VAL A 86 9.72 17.07 13.13
CA VAL A 86 10.39 15.81 12.77
C VAL A 86 10.89 15.84 11.32
N ALA A 87 10.11 16.38 10.40
CA ALA A 87 10.52 16.51 9.00
C ALA A 87 11.78 17.40 8.88
N ASN A 88 11.85 18.51 9.62
CA ASN A 88 13.02 19.39 9.66
C ASN A 88 14.24 18.70 10.29
N GLU A 89 14.06 17.99 11.40
CA GLU A 89 15.13 17.23 12.05
C GLU A 89 15.73 16.15 11.16
N MET A 90 14.87 15.49 10.37
CA MET A 90 15.27 14.47 9.39
C MET A 90 15.76 15.05 8.06
N ASN A 91 15.83 16.37 7.94
CA ASN A 91 16.20 17.09 6.70
C ASN A 91 15.34 16.70 5.50
N ILE A 92 14.04 16.50 5.74
CA ILE A 92 13.05 16.23 4.70
C ILE A 92 12.30 17.52 4.41
N LYS A 93 12.33 17.98 3.16
CA LYS A 93 11.74 19.25 2.78
C LYS A 93 10.22 19.14 2.65
N GLY A 94 9.47 19.99 3.37
CA GLY A 94 8.07 20.27 3.11
C GLY A 94 7.92 21.04 1.80
N VAL A 95 7.17 20.51 0.84
CA VAL A 95 6.97 21.10 -0.49
C VAL A 95 5.53 21.55 -0.72
N GLY A 96 4.65 21.29 0.22
CA GLY A 96 3.25 21.76 0.20
C GLY A 96 2.46 21.26 1.39
N GLU A 97 1.33 21.92 1.62
CA GLU A 97 0.35 21.54 2.64
C GLU A 97 -1.04 21.84 2.09
N LEU A 98 -1.98 20.92 2.29
CA LEU A 98 -3.37 21.05 1.87
C LEU A 98 -4.27 20.89 3.09
N PRO A 99 -4.83 22.00 3.63
CA PRO A 99 -5.82 21.97 4.72
C PRO A 99 -7.20 21.58 4.17
N LEU A 100 -7.32 20.31 3.76
CA LEU A 100 -8.50 19.82 3.05
C LEU A 100 -9.77 19.88 3.90
N GLY A 101 -9.65 19.67 5.21
CA GLY A 101 -10.79 19.77 6.13
C GLY A 101 -11.43 21.15 6.13
N ASP A 102 -10.61 22.20 6.15
CA ASP A 102 -11.07 23.59 6.11
C ASP A 102 -11.70 23.94 4.75
N GLN A 103 -11.08 23.46 3.66
CA GLN A 103 -11.64 23.66 2.31
C GLN A 103 -13.00 22.99 2.15
N VAL A 104 -13.16 21.75 2.62
CA VAL A 104 -14.45 21.05 2.60
C VAL A 104 -15.48 21.80 3.43
N SER A 105 -15.12 22.26 4.65
CA SER A 105 -15.99 23.02 5.52
C SER A 105 -16.47 24.31 4.84
N ALA A 106 -15.56 25.04 4.21
CA ALA A 106 -15.88 26.29 3.49
C ALA A 106 -16.81 26.04 2.29
N MET A 107 -16.53 25.00 1.50
CA MET A 107 -17.34 24.68 0.31
C MET A 107 -18.74 24.16 0.65
N GLN A 108 -18.90 23.45 1.78
CA GLN A 108 -20.18 22.90 2.21
C GLN A 108 -20.99 23.88 3.07
N GLY A 109 -20.38 24.97 3.54
CA GLY A 109 -21.00 25.92 4.46
C GLY A 109 -21.32 25.35 5.85
N LYS A 110 -20.67 24.25 6.24
CA LYS A 110 -20.82 23.60 7.55
C LYS A 110 -19.51 22.94 8.00
N PRO A 111 -19.28 22.80 9.32
CA PRO A 111 -18.09 22.15 9.83
C PRO A 111 -17.91 20.72 9.29
N TRP A 112 -16.67 20.38 8.94
CA TRP A 112 -16.27 19.04 8.58
C TRP A 112 -15.05 18.64 9.44
N ARG A 113 -14.70 17.37 9.42
CA ARG A 113 -13.59 16.82 10.20
C ARG A 113 -12.27 17.52 9.85
N LYS A 114 -11.36 17.64 10.82
CA LYS A 114 -10.01 18.15 10.57
C LYS A 114 -9.24 17.17 9.70
N LEU A 115 -8.64 17.68 8.65
CA LEU A 115 -7.77 16.91 7.74
C LEU A 115 -6.76 17.86 7.11
N ASN A 116 -5.47 17.57 7.35
CA ASN A 116 -4.36 18.17 6.63
C ASN A 116 -3.59 17.08 5.87
N ILE A 117 -3.17 17.41 4.66
CA ILE A 117 -2.27 16.57 3.85
C ILE A 117 -0.97 17.32 3.65
N TYR A 118 0.12 16.75 4.16
CA TYR A 118 1.46 17.28 4.06
C TYR A 118 2.20 16.61 2.90
N LEU A 119 2.91 17.39 2.12
CA LEU A 119 3.70 16.97 0.99
C LEU A 119 5.19 17.12 1.34
N TYR A 120 5.92 16.01 1.35
CA TYR A 120 7.32 15.97 1.69
C TYR A 120 8.15 15.37 0.56
N CYS A 121 9.34 15.91 0.34
CA CYS A 121 10.24 15.41 -0.68
C CYS A 121 11.70 15.59 -0.27
N ASN A 122 12.50 14.55 -0.48
CA ASN A 122 13.94 14.68 -0.56
C ASN A 122 14.32 14.64 -2.06
N PRO A 123 14.77 15.76 -2.66
CA PRO A 123 15.03 15.82 -4.11
C PRO A 123 16.07 14.82 -4.61
N LEU A 124 17.11 14.53 -3.80
CA LEU A 124 18.15 13.59 -4.20
C LEU A 124 17.64 12.14 -4.20
N THR A 125 16.79 11.79 -3.22
CA THR A 125 16.12 10.48 -3.19
C THR A 125 15.11 10.37 -4.34
N ALA A 126 14.32 11.42 -4.57
CA ALA A 126 13.38 11.48 -5.68
C ALA A 126 14.08 11.29 -7.05
N ALA A 127 15.20 11.96 -7.27
CA ALA A 127 15.98 11.80 -8.49
C ALA A 127 16.40 10.35 -8.70
N LYS A 128 16.96 9.69 -7.68
CA LYS A 128 17.36 8.28 -7.77
C LYS A 128 16.18 7.34 -8.10
N MET A 129 14.99 7.60 -7.54
CA MET A 129 13.80 6.81 -7.83
C MET A 129 13.38 7.00 -9.29
N ILE A 130 13.38 8.24 -9.80
CA ILE A 130 13.00 8.54 -11.18
C ILE A 130 14.06 8.03 -12.17
N ASP A 131 15.35 8.12 -11.84
CA ASP A 131 16.44 7.55 -12.64
C ASP A 131 16.31 6.01 -12.79
N TYR A 132 15.77 5.34 -11.77
CA TYR A 132 15.46 3.91 -11.85
C TYR A 132 14.23 3.64 -12.73
N SER A 133 13.15 4.43 -12.57
CA SER A 133 11.95 4.36 -13.40
C SER A 133 11.14 5.65 -13.35
N ASP A 134 10.84 6.22 -14.51
CA ASP A 134 10.00 7.43 -14.65
C ASP A 134 8.62 7.28 -13.99
N ALA A 135 8.11 6.06 -13.88
CA ALA A 135 6.83 5.77 -13.23
C ALA A 135 6.77 6.19 -11.76
N PHE A 136 7.92 6.23 -11.06
CA PHE A 136 7.97 6.73 -9.68
C PHE A 136 7.60 8.19 -9.54
N SER A 137 7.64 8.98 -10.61
CA SER A 137 7.17 10.36 -10.60
C SER A 137 5.70 10.50 -10.17
N ALA A 138 4.87 9.50 -10.41
CA ALA A 138 3.47 9.48 -10.01
C ALA A 138 3.26 9.31 -8.49
N TYR A 139 4.25 8.82 -7.75
CA TYR A 139 4.20 8.63 -6.29
C TYR A 139 4.77 9.82 -5.51
N LEU A 140 5.39 10.77 -6.20
CA LEU A 140 6.01 11.93 -5.59
C LEU A 140 5.09 13.16 -5.67
N PRO A 141 5.17 14.08 -4.70
CA PRO A 141 5.86 13.95 -3.41
C PRO A 141 5.18 12.96 -2.47
N CYS A 142 5.94 12.44 -1.49
CA CYS A 142 5.38 11.60 -0.44
C CYS A 142 4.37 12.40 0.39
N ARG A 143 3.28 11.73 0.79
CA ARG A 143 2.17 12.36 1.51
C ARG A 143 2.00 11.74 2.89
N ILE A 144 1.78 12.59 3.88
CA ILE A 144 1.30 12.21 5.21
C ILE A 144 -0.02 12.94 5.43
N SER A 145 -1.07 12.22 5.82
CA SER A 145 -2.34 12.83 6.20
C SER A 145 -2.51 12.75 7.72
N LEU A 146 -2.87 13.87 8.33
CA LEU A 146 -3.37 13.94 9.69
C LEU A 146 -4.88 14.13 9.64
N LEU A 147 -5.62 13.16 10.13
CA LEU A 147 -7.08 13.08 9.99
C LEU A 147 -7.75 12.87 11.35
N GLU A 148 -8.78 13.65 11.63
CA GLU A 148 -9.76 13.38 12.68
C GLU A 148 -10.82 12.39 12.17
N ASP A 149 -10.95 11.22 12.80
CA ASP A 149 -11.98 10.25 12.41
C ASP A 149 -13.39 10.67 12.88
N LYS A 150 -14.41 9.89 12.52
CA LYS A 150 -15.81 10.20 12.88
C LYS A 150 -16.08 10.15 14.39
N THR A 151 -15.16 9.65 15.19
CA THR A 151 -15.23 9.57 16.65
C THR A 151 -14.40 10.63 17.36
N GLY A 152 -13.73 11.54 16.59
CA GLY A 152 -12.89 12.60 17.12
C GLY A 152 -11.45 12.16 17.42
N ARG A 153 -11.03 10.92 17.07
CA ARG A 153 -9.67 10.45 17.26
C ARG A 153 -8.80 10.88 16.08
N LEU A 154 -7.54 11.18 16.37
CA LEU A 154 -6.57 11.59 15.37
C LEU A 154 -5.77 10.38 14.86
N TRP A 155 -5.55 10.37 13.55
CA TRP A 155 -4.81 9.33 12.84
C TRP A 155 -3.83 9.92 11.85
N LEU A 156 -2.70 9.25 11.70
CA LEU A 156 -1.75 9.49 10.63
C LEU A 156 -1.89 8.39 9.58
N TYR A 157 -1.87 8.79 8.31
CA TYR A 157 -1.87 7.87 7.17
C TYR A 157 -0.77 8.25 6.19
N THR A 158 -0.11 7.25 5.63
CA THR A 158 0.82 7.41 4.51
C THR A 158 0.77 6.17 3.61
N LEU A 159 1.25 6.28 2.37
CA LEU A 159 1.38 5.10 1.51
C LEU A 159 2.31 4.07 2.16
N ASN A 160 1.96 2.79 2.02
CA ASN A 160 2.86 1.70 2.36
C ASN A 160 4.01 1.67 1.34
N MET A 161 5.20 2.08 1.82
CA MET A 161 6.39 2.17 0.98
C MET A 161 7.04 0.81 0.70
N ASP A 162 6.66 -0.26 1.42
CA ASP A 162 7.24 -1.59 1.22
C ASP A 162 7.01 -2.10 -0.22
N MET A 163 5.85 -1.75 -0.82
CA MET A 163 5.59 -2.06 -2.22
C MET A 163 6.59 -1.40 -3.19
N MET A 164 7.07 -0.20 -2.88
CA MET A 164 8.05 0.51 -3.70
C MET A 164 9.49 0.09 -3.40
N ILE A 165 9.76 -0.36 -2.19
CA ILE A 165 11.11 -0.75 -1.74
C ILE A 165 11.38 -2.21 -2.04
N HIS A 166 10.39 -3.07 -1.87
CA HIS A 166 10.52 -4.53 -1.87
C HIS A 166 9.59 -5.24 -2.88
N GLY A 167 8.84 -4.49 -3.69
CA GLY A 167 7.80 -5.07 -4.54
C GLY A 167 8.30 -5.73 -5.84
N GLY A 168 9.58 -5.66 -6.13
CA GLY A 168 10.14 -6.26 -7.34
C GLY A 168 11.64 -6.42 -7.32
#